data_12bb784330e480aca6d17613e8a1d43d
#
_entry.id   12bb784330e480aca6d17613e8a1d43d
#
_cell.length_a   1.000
_cell.length_b   1.000
_cell.length_c   1.000
_cell.angle_alpha   90.00
_cell.angle_beta   90.00
_cell.angle_gamma   90.00
#
_symmetry.space_group_name_H-M   'P 1'
#
loop_
_entity.id
_entity.type
_entity.pdbx_description
1 polymer ?
#
loop_
_entity_poly.entity_id
_entity_poly.type
_entity_poly.pdbx_seq_one_letter_code
_entity_poly.pdbx_strand_id
1 'polypeptide(L)'
;MNKVKTSLAAFCFLFISFGALAEERSTRILVTATEEATLSSEISAKIISIPVKAGNNFSKSDILIEFDCSFFEAQKDVVQAELESARVTLKSNQELAAMRSIGEYEVQLSQIAVDRAQSELNIAELNTDRCIIRAPYD
;
A
#
# COMPACT_ATOMS: atom_id res chain seq x y z
N MET A 1 15.05 -47.73 81.47
CA MET A 1 15.20 -46.38 80.91
C MET A 1 15.68 -46.42 79.46
N ASN A 2 15.19 -47.34 78.60
CA ASN A 2 15.68 -47.50 77.22
C ASN A 2 14.59 -47.69 76.16
N LYS A 3 13.29 -47.42 76.46
CA LYS A 3 12.19 -47.62 75.51
C LYS A 3 11.63 -46.30 74.94
N VAL A 4 12.05 -45.14 75.42
CA VAL A 4 11.54 -43.85 75.00
C VAL A 4 12.37 -43.19 73.86
N LYS A 5 13.65 -43.63 73.71
CA LYS A 5 14.55 -43.05 72.65
C LYS A 5 14.36 -43.60 71.26
N THR A 6 13.69 -44.72 71.07
CA THR A 6 13.46 -45.34 69.73
C THR A 6 12.19 -44.87 69.07
N SER A 7 11.22 -44.27 69.77
CA SER A 7 9.99 -43.82 69.24
C SER A 7 10.09 -42.42 68.59
N LEU A 8 11.05 -41.57 68.95
CA LEU A 8 11.23 -40.23 68.46
C LEU A 8 11.96 -40.17 67.10
N ALA A 9 12.82 -41.22 66.84
CA ALA A 9 13.54 -41.30 65.55
C ALA A 9 12.67 -41.80 64.39
N ALA A 10 11.61 -42.58 64.67
CA ALA A 10 10.68 -43.07 63.62
C ALA A 10 9.69 -42.04 63.14
N PHE A 11 9.44 -40.95 63.92
CA PHE A 11 8.48 -39.93 63.58
C PHE A 11 9.08 -38.84 62.69
N CYS A 12 10.40 -38.69 62.63
CA CYS A 12 11.07 -37.68 61.79
C CYS A 12 11.25 -38.12 60.32
N PHE A 13 11.09 -39.43 60.00
CA PHE A 13 11.32 -39.97 58.67
C PHE A 13 10.09 -39.92 57.74
N LEU A 14 8.92 -39.57 58.28
CA LEU A 14 7.67 -39.62 57.54
C LEU A 14 7.30 -38.24 56.83
N PHE A 15 8.16 -37.21 56.97
CA PHE A 15 7.86 -35.86 56.45
C PHE A 15 8.65 -35.47 55.22
N ILE A 16 9.42 -36.35 54.56
CA ILE A 16 10.33 -36.00 53.45
C ILE A 16 9.82 -36.57 52.11
N SER A 17 8.52 -36.64 51.86
CA SER A 17 8.02 -37.12 50.57
C SER A 17 6.82 -36.33 50.03
N PHE A 18 6.84 -35.01 50.17
CA PHE A 18 5.95 -34.18 49.37
C PHE A 18 6.79 -33.42 48.35
N GLY A 19 7.33 -34.17 47.37
CA GLY A 19 7.87 -33.59 46.15
C GLY A 19 6.75 -32.87 45.40
N ALA A 20 6.77 -31.56 45.41
CA ALA A 20 5.92 -30.76 44.55
C ALA A 20 6.28 -31.09 43.11
N LEU A 21 5.45 -31.90 42.44
CA LEU A 21 5.44 -32.04 41.01
C LEU A 21 4.99 -30.68 40.45
N ALA A 22 5.94 -29.82 40.09
CA ALA A 22 5.70 -28.64 39.29
C ALA A 22 5.31 -29.13 37.88
N GLU A 23 4.04 -29.21 37.60
CA GLU A 23 3.50 -29.46 36.27
C GLU A 23 3.79 -28.23 35.42
N GLU A 24 4.81 -28.29 34.54
CA GLU A 24 5.07 -27.27 33.53
C GLU A 24 3.88 -27.23 32.57
N ARG A 25 2.92 -26.32 32.82
CA ARG A 25 1.85 -26.02 31.89
C ARG A 25 2.43 -25.19 30.74
N SER A 26 2.84 -25.84 29.66
CA SER A 26 3.16 -25.15 28.41
C SER A 26 1.87 -24.66 27.78
N THR A 27 1.63 -23.37 27.86
CA THR A 27 0.51 -22.73 27.13
C THR A 27 0.95 -22.47 25.70
N ARG A 28 0.31 -23.12 24.75
CA ARG A 28 0.50 -22.82 23.30
C ARG A 28 -0.45 -21.70 22.92
N ILE A 29 0.10 -20.60 22.48
CA ILE A 29 -0.68 -19.47 21.92
C ILE A 29 -0.55 -19.55 20.41
N LEU A 30 -1.66 -19.60 19.72
CA LEU A 30 -1.73 -19.45 18.27
C LEU A 30 -2.02 -17.98 17.96
N VAL A 31 -1.06 -17.31 17.32
CA VAL A 31 -1.23 -15.95 16.82
C VAL A 31 -1.59 -16.04 15.34
N THR A 32 -2.74 -15.51 14.99
CA THR A 32 -3.21 -15.41 13.59
C THR A 32 -3.36 -13.95 13.22
N ALA A 33 -3.06 -13.62 11.95
CA ALA A 33 -3.34 -12.28 11.43
C ALA A 33 -4.84 -12.02 11.43
N THR A 34 -5.24 -10.83 11.83
CA THR A 34 -6.64 -10.38 11.79
C THR A 34 -7.02 -9.96 10.38
N GLU A 35 -6.07 -9.39 9.65
CA GLU A 35 -6.22 -8.95 8.26
C GLU A 35 -5.00 -9.39 7.45
N GLU A 36 -5.22 -9.82 6.23
CA GLU A 36 -4.18 -10.19 5.27
C GLU A 36 -4.58 -9.68 3.89
N ALA A 37 -3.64 -9.06 3.16
CA ALA A 37 -3.84 -8.64 1.79
C ALA A 37 -2.67 -9.06 0.90
N THR A 38 -3.02 -9.53 -0.29
CA THR A 38 -2.05 -9.73 -1.37
C THR A 38 -2.11 -8.52 -2.30
N LEU A 39 -1.01 -7.77 -2.35
CA LEU A 39 -0.87 -6.60 -3.22
C LEU A 39 -0.11 -6.98 -4.48
N SER A 40 -0.61 -6.55 -5.64
CA SER A 40 0.02 -6.74 -6.94
C SER A 40 0.24 -5.42 -7.64
N SER A 41 1.31 -5.31 -8.42
CA SER A 41 1.53 -4.16 -9.29
C SER A 41 0.59 -4.22 -10.49
N GLU A 42 0.00 -3.09 -10.86
CA GLU A 42 -0.78 -2.90 -12.08
C GLU A 42 0.08 -2.40 -13.26
N ILE A 43 1.35 -2.05 -12.98
CA ILE A 43 2.32 -1.59 -13.99
C ILE A 43 3.52 -2.53 -14.02
N SER A 44 4.21 -2.53 -15.16
CA SER A 44 5.49 -3.21 -15.33
C SER A 44 6.62 -2.18 -15.27
N ALA A 45 7.29 -2.10 -14.12
CA ALA A 45 8.37 -1.14 -13.88
C ALA A 45 9.42 -1.72 -12.91
N LYS A 46 10.60 -1.12 -12.90
CA LYS A 46 11.69 -1.50 -12.00
C LYS A 46 11.39 -1.00 -10.58
N ILE A 47 11.55 -1.86 -9.58
CA ILE A 47 11.48 -1.46 -8.18
C ILE A 47 12.75 -0.68 -7.82
N ILE A 48 12.60 0.51 -7.24
CA ILE A 48 13.70 1.35 -6.76
C ILE A 48 13.80 1.34 -5.24
N SER A 49 12.68 1.14 -4.53
CA SER A 49 12.66 1.17 -3.07
C SER A 49 11.63 0.21 -2.50
N ILE A 50 11.97 -0.42 -1.37
CA ILE A 50 11.07 -1.18 -0.49
C ILE A 50 11.36 -0.72 0.93
N PRO A 51 10.73 0.39 1.39
CA PRO A 51 11.05 1.00 2.68
C PRO A 51 10.69 0.10 3.86
N VAL A 52 9.58 -0.64 3.78
CA VAL A 52 9.10 -1.53 4.84
C VAL A 52 9.63 -2.94 4.61
N LYS A 53 10.42 -3.45 5.57
CA LYS A 53 10.98 -4.81 5.53
C LYS A 53 10.09 -5.79 6.28
N ALA A 54 10.22 -7.08 5.94
CA ALA A 54 9.52 -8.14 6.65
C ALA A 54 9.81 -8.08 8.17
N GLY A 55 8.75 -8.12 8.97
CA GLY A 55 8.81 -8.00 10.43
C GLY A 55 8.73 -6.58 10.97
N ASN A 56 8.73 -5.55 10.12
CA ASN A 56 8.51 -4.17 10.55
C ASN A 56 7.01 -3.84 10.61
N ASN A 57 6.66 -2.94 11.50
CA ASN A 57 5.32 -2.35 11.54
C ASN A 57 5.19 -1.29 10.44
N PHE A 58 3.97 -1.09 9.97
CA PHE A 58 3.60 -0.04 9.04
C PHE A 58 2.22 0.51 9.44
N SER A 59 1.89 1.68 8.96
CA SER A 59 0.59 2.32 9.11
C SER A 59 -0.09 2.47 7.76
N LYS A 60 -1.40 2.63 7.79
CA LYS A 60 -2.20 2.89 6.59
C LYS A 60 -1.61 4.03 5.76
N SER A 61 -1.55 3.84 4.46
CA SER A 61 -0.97 4.75 3.47
C SER A 61 0.57 4.84 3.47
N ASP A 62 1.28 4.10 4.33
CA ASP A 62 2.73 4.00 4.24
C ASP A 62 3.15 3.41 2.89
N ILE A 63 4.27 3.88 2.37
CA ILE A 63 4.82 3.39 1.10
C ILE A 63 5.46 2.02 1.35
N LEU A 64 4.92 0.99 0.69
CA LEU A 64 5.45 -0.37 0.76
C LEU A 64 6.44 -0.65 -0.37
N ILE A 65 6.13 -0.19 -1.59
CA ILE A 65 6.96 -0.37 -2.78
C ILE A 65 6.90 0.90 -3.61
N GLU A 66 8.04 1.30 -4.12
CA GLU A 66 8.20 2.42 -5.04
C GLU A 66 8.86 1.92 -6.33
N PHE A 67 8.26 2.25 -7.47
CA PHE A 67 8.74 1.88 -8.80
C PHE A 67 9.41 3.07 -9.50
N ASP A 68 10.27 2.78 -10.48
CA ASP A 68 10.81 3.77 -11.40
C ASP A 68 9.71 4.29 -12.33
N CYS A 69 9.30 5.52 -12.09
CA CYS A 69 8.22 6.17 -12.79
C CYS A 69 8.66 7.09 -13.93
N SER A 70 9.95 7.21 -14.18
CA SER A 70 10.49 8.16 -15.16
C SER A 70 9.85 8.07 -16.54
N PHE A 71 9.52 6.85 -17.00
CA PHE A 71 8.82 6.65 -18.27
C PHE A 71 7.38 7.16 -18.24
N PHE A 72 6.62 6.87 -17.19
CA PHE A 72 5.23 7.29 -17.06
C PHE A 72 5.11 8.80 -16.84
N GLU A 73 6.05 9.40 -16.12
CA GLU A 73 6.13 10.86 -15.96
C GLU A 73 6.40 11.54 -17.29
N ALA A 74 7.39 11.06 -18.06
CA ALA A 74 7.67 11.61 -19.39
C ALA A 74 6.47 11.44 -20.34
N GLN A 75 5.76 10.32 -20.27
CA GLN A 75 4.54 10.11 -21.07
C GLN A 75 3.44 11.08 -20.66
N LYS A 76 3.23 11.32 -19.37
CA LYS A 76 2.28 12.31 -18.87
C LYS A 76 2.61 13.71 -19.38
N ASP A 77 3.89 14.11 -19.37
CA ASP A 77 4.32 15.41 -19.87
C ASP A 77 4.01 15.61 -21.36
N VAL A 78 4.19 14.55 -22.18
CA VAL A 78 3.81 14.59 -23.61
C VAL A 78 2.32 14.80 -23.77
N VAL A 79 1.50 14.03 -23.08
CA VAL A 79 0.02 14.15 -23.17
C VAL A 79 -0.46 15.49 -22.63
N GLN A 80 0.17 16.03 -21.60
CA GLN A 80 -0.12 17.35 -21.08
C GLN A 80 0.16 18.45 -22.12
N ALA A 81 1.26 18.34 -22.87
CA ALA A 81 1.56 19.27 -23.97
C ALA A 81 0.55 19.14 -25.12
N GLU A 82 0.08 17.92 -25.42
CA GLU A 82 -0.99 17.72 -26.41
C GLU A 82 -2.31 18.38 -25.99
N LEU A 83 -2.70 18.26 -24.72
CA LEU A 83 -3.87 18.94 -24.17
C LEU A 83 -3.75 20.46 -24.29
N GLU A 84 -2.58 21.01 -23.97
CA GLU A 84 -2.36 22.46 -24.11
C GLU A 84 -2.45 22.92 -25.57
N SER A 85 -1.88 22.15 -26.49
CA SER A 85 -2.01 22.41 -27.95
C SER A 85 -3.48 22.39 -28.41
N ALA A 86 -4.27 21.42 -27.94
CA ALA A 86 -5.68 21.33 -28.25
C ALA A 86 -6.48 22.56 -27.72
N ARG A 87 -6.15 23.00 -26.49
CA ARG A 87 -6.77 24.19 -25.87
C ARG A 87 -6.44 25.47 -26.65
N VAL A 88 -5.21 25.65 -27.10
CA VAL A 88 -4.79 26.78 -27.93
C VAL A 88 -5.57 26.78 -29.26
N THR A 89 -5.70 25.60 -29.89
CA THR A 89 -6.47 25.44 -31.13
C THR A 89 -7.95 25.79 -30.94
N LEU A 90 -8.57 25.29 -29.86
CA LEU A 90 -9.95 25.60 -29.52
C LEU A 90 -10.14 27.11 -29.34
N LYS A 91 -9.26 27.75 -28.57
CA LYS A 91 -9.32 29.21 -28.36
C LYS A 91 -9.22 29.98 -29.67
N SER A 92 -8.29 29.62 -30.56
CA SER A 92 -8.15 30.25 -31.88
C SER A 92 -9.40 30.06 -32.72
N ASN A 93 -10.00 28.86 -32.73
CA ASN A 93 -11.22 28.61 -33.50
C ASN A 93 -12.43 29.37 -32.92
N GLN A 94 -12.54 29.54 -31.63
CA GLN A 94 -13.56 30.39 -31.01
C GLN A 94 -13.42 31.86 -31.42
N GLU A 95 -12.20 32.38 -31.47
CA GLU A 95 -11.92 33.74 -31.92
C GLU A 95 -12.27 33.92 -33.41
N LEU A 96 -11.91 32.95 -34.26
CA LEU A 96 -12.24 32.95 -35.68
C LEU A 96 -13.76 32.84 -35.95
N ALA A 97 -14.47 32.03 -35.15
CA ALA A 97 -15.92 31.91 -35.22
C ALA A 97 -16.62 33.22 -34.81
N ALA A 98 -16.12 33.91 -33.78
CA ALA A 98 -16.63 35.22 -33.37
C ALA A 98 -16.50 36.26 -34.49
N MET A 99 -15.44 36.14 -35.31
CA MET A 99 -15.25 36.95 -36.51
C MET A 99 -16.01 36.42 -37.75
N ARG A 100 -16.83 35.36 -37.59
CA ARG A 100 -17.56 34.67 -38.69
C ARG A 100 -16.64 34.13 -39.81
N SER A 101 -15.39 33.85 -39.48
CA SER A 101 -14.39 33.31 -40.43
C SER A 101 -14.45 31.79 -40.57
N ILE A 102 -14.98 31.11 -39.56
CA ILE A 102 -15.24 29.66 -39.56
C ILE A 102 -16.63 29.38 -39.00
N GLY A 103 -17.13 28.16 -39.24
CA GLY A 103 -18.41 27.68 -38.70
C GLY A 103 -18.32 27.16 -37.27
N GLU A 104 -19.48 27.00 -36.65
CA GLU A 104 -19.57 26.41 -35.29
C GLU A 104 -19.11 24.95 -35.24
N TYR A 105 -19.18 24.23 -36.36
CA TYR A 105 -18.73 22.84 -36.48
C TYR A 105 -17.23 22.69 -36.16
N GLU A 106 -16.38 23.59 -36.65
CA GLU A 106 -14.96 23.59 -36.40
C GLU A 106 -14.65 23.84 -34.91
N VAL A 107 -15.43 24.70 -34.27
CA VAL A 107 -15.31 24.96 -32.82
C VAL A 107 -15.68 23.70 -32.04
N GLN A 108 -16.78 23.02 -32.41
CA GLN A 108 -17.20 21.78 -31.77
C GLN A 108 -16.13 20.64 -31.91
N LEU A 109 -15.54 20.51 -33.11
CA LEU A 109 -14.45 19.55 -33.33
C LEU A 109 -13.24 19.84 -32.42
N SER A 110 -12.90 21.12 -32.29
CA SER A 110 -11.78 21.50 -31.39
C SER A 110 -12.10 21.25 -29.93
N GLN A 111 -13.36 21.42 -29.50
CA GLN A 111 -13.80 21.08 -28.16
C GLN A 111 -13.67 19.57 -27.91
N ILE A 112 -14.13 18.75 -28.85
CA ILE A 112 -13.98 17.29 -28.77
C ILE A 112 -12.50 16.87 -28.67
N ALA A 113 -11.62 17.56 -29.40
CA ALA A 113 -10.18 17.32 -29.32
C ALA A 113 -9.60 17.62 -27.91
N VAL A 114 -10.06 18.70 -27.28
CA VAL A 114 -9.69 19.03 -25.88
C VAL A 114 -10.20 17.96 -24.93
N ASP A 115 -11.45 17.54 -25.04
CA ASP A 115 -12.06 16.55 -24.15
C ASP A 115 -11.35 15.19 -24.28
N ARG A 116 -10.95 14.83 -25.49
CA ARG A 116 -10.16 13.64 -25.76
C ARG A 116 -8.77 13.73 -25.10
N ALA A 117 -8.03 14.80 -25.34
CA ALA A 117 -6.71 15.01 -24.77
C ALA A 117 -6.74 15.06 -23.23
N GLN A 118 -7.80 15.64 -22.64
CA GLN A 118 -8.02 15.62 -21.20
C GLN A 118 -8.21 14.18 -20.67
N SER A 119 -8.95 13.35 -21.40
CA SER A 119 -9.17 11.95 -21.02
C SER A 119 -7.86 11.14 -21.12
N GLU A 120 -7.03 11.40 -22.11
CA GLU A 120 -5.71 10.79 -22.26
C GLU A 120 -4.76 11.21 -21.11
N LEU A 121 -4.81 12.49 -20.69
CA LEU A 121 -4.05 12.97 -19.52
C LEU A 121 -4.48 12.25 -18.23
N ASN A 122 -5.78 12.11 -18.01
CA ASN A 122 -6.28 11.40 -16.83
C ASN A 122 -5.77 9.95 -16.77
N ILE A 123 -5.67 9.26 -17.91
CA ILE A 123 -5.09 7.91 -18.00
C ILE A 123 -3.59 7.94 -17.66
N ALA A 124 -2.85 8.92 -18.15
CA ALA A 124 -1.42 9.06 -17.86
C ALA A 124 -1.17 9.36 -16.37
N GLU A 125 -2.00 10.20 -15.75
CA GLU A 125 -1.96 10.47 -14.30
C GLU A 125 -2.22 9.22 -13.47
N LEU A 126 -3.26 8.43 -13.81
CA LEU A 126 -3.53 7.16 -13.14
C LEU A 126 -2.36 6.17 -13.24
N ASN A 127 -1.65 6.14 -14.37
CA ASN A 127 -0.48 5.28 -14.53
C ASN A 127 0.69 5.77 -13.64
N THR A 128 0.84 7.07 -13.46
CA THR A 128 1.84 7.65 -12.55
C THR A 128 1.51 7.33 -11.09
N ASP A 129 0.24 7.40 -10.70
CA ASP A 129 -0.20 7.06 -9.33
C ASP A 129 0.07 5.59 -8.96
N ARG A 130 0.01 4.69 -9.96
CA ARG A 130 0.31 3.26 -9.79
C ARG A 130 1.78 2.93 -9.51
N CYS A 131 2.66 3.93 -9.57
CA CYS A 131 4.08 3.75 -9.29
C CYS A 131 4.41 3.56 -7.82
N ILE A 132 3.45 3.77 -6.93
CA ILE A 132 3.62 3.63 -5.50
C ILE A 132 2.54 2.69 -4.95
N ILE A 133 2.97 1.58 -4.36
CA ILE A 133 2.08 0.71 -3.60
C ILE A 133 2.09 1.15 -2.15
N ARG A 134 0.89 1.45 -1.62
CA ARG A 134 0.70 1.86 -0.23
C ARG A 134 -0.05 0.82 0.58
N ALA A 135 0.15 0.86 1.90
CA ALA A 135 -0.57 0.01 2.83
C ALA A 135 -2.08 0.33 2.84
N PRO A 136 -2.96 -0.66 2.65
CA PRO A 136 -4.42 -0.45 2.65
C PRO A 136 -5.01 -0.28 4.06
N TYR A 137 -4.32 -0.78 5.10
CA TYR A 137 -4.71 -0.74 6.52
C TYR A 137 -3.47 -0.66 7.42
N ASP A 138 -3.68 -0.52 8.74
CA ASP A 138 -2.64 -0.49 9.80
C ASP A 138 -2.17 -1.87 10.21
#